data_a0813a78126ca2c10d14832e0401a7ad
#
_entry.id   a0813a78126ca2c10d14832e0401a7ad
#
_cell.length_a   1.000
_cell.length_b   1.000
_cell.length_c   1.000
_cell.angle_alpha   90.00
_cell.angle_beta   90.00
_cell.angle_gamma   90.00
#
_symmetry.space_group_name_H-M   'P 1'
#
loop_
_entity.id
_entity.type
_entity.pdbx_description
1 polymer ?
#
loop_
_entity_poly.entity_id
_entity_poly.type
_entity_poly.pdbx_seq_one_letter_code
_entity_poly.pdbx_strand_id
1 'polypeptide(L)'
;ETALKLFGKNENLTFIIGDIVNMPEINGHIDFIIHGASVTDSRMFVNNPVETFVTALDGTRKMLELARNKKCESMVYLSSMEVYGAPETDEKISETAATNLNTMAVRSCYPESKRACENLCCAYASEYNVPVKAVRLTQTFGSGVKYDDDRVFAEFARCAVEGRDIILHTKGETKRNYLYVSDAVRAILTVLLNGENGTAYNAANEETYCSIYEMAHLVADNCADGKIDVKCI
;
A
#
# COMPACT_ATOMS: atom_id res chain seq x y z
N GLU A 1 -1.06 1.56 18.13
CA GLU A 1 -1.40 2.55 19.21
C GLU A 1 -2.58 3.45 18.84
N THR A 2 -2.59 4.06 17.64
CA THR A 2 -3.67 4.98 17.21
C THR A 2 -5.02 4.27 17.12
N ALA A 3 -5.08 3.10 16.53
CA ALA A 3 -6.32 2.32 16.42
C ALA A 3 -6.86 1.91 17.78
N LEU A 4 -5.99 1.50 18.72
CA LEU A 4 -6.37 1.22 20.13
C LEU A 4 -6.95 2.45 20.82
N LYS A 5 -6.38 3.64 20.60
CA LYS A 5 -6.90 4.89 21.16
C LYS A 5 -8.27 5.26 20.61
N LEU A 6 -8.48 5.08 19.31
CA LEU A 6 -9.72 5.47 18.62
C LEU A 6 -10.85 4.45 18.83
N PHE A 7 -10.54 3.16 18.85
CA PHE A 7 -11.53 2.09 18.77
C PHE A 7 -11.48 1.08 19.93
N GLY A 8 -10.55 1.25 20.90
CA GLY A 8 -10.33 0.27 21.96
C GLY A 8 -11.52 0.04 22.92
N LYS A 9 -12.58 0.87 22.83
CA LYS A 9 -13.84 0.70 23.57
C LYS A 9 -14.97 0.07 22.75
N ASN A 10 -14.69 -0.33 21.49
CA ASN A 10 -15.70 -0.94 20.64
C ASN A 10 -15.79 -2.44 20.94
N GLU A 11 -16.94 -2.88 21.44
CA GLU A 11 -17.20 -4.28 21.83
C GLU A 11 -17.12 -5.27 20.66
N ASN A 12 -17.27 -4.79 19.43
CA ASN A 12 -17.17 -5.60 18.22
C ASN A 12 -15.72 -5.67 17.67
N LEU A 13 -14.75 -5.09 18.35
CA LEU A 13 -13.36 -5.03 17.90
C LEU A 13 -12.42 -5.61 18.97
N THR A 14 -11.73 -6.69 18.60
CA THR A 14 -10.71 -7.33 19.43
C THR A 14 -9.32 -7.03 18.87
N PHE A 15 -8.41 -6.55 19.70
CA PHE A 15 -7.01 -6.33 19.34
C PHE A 15 -6.16 -7.52 19.78
N ILE A 16 -5.47 -8.14 18.82
CA ILE A 16 -4.45 -9.16 19.07
C ILE A 16 -3.10 -8.55 18.71
N ILE A 17 -2.25 -8.35 19.71
CA ILE A 17 -0.92 -7.76 19.52
C ILE A 17 0.09 -8.88 19.31
N GLY A 18 0.83 -8.82 18.20
CA GLY A 18 1.85 -9.82 17.88
C GLY A 18 2.65 -9.44 16.63
N ASP A 19 3.64 -10.26 16.34
CA ASP A 19 4.43 -10.19 15.12
C ASP A 19 3.79 -11.11 14.07
N ILE A 20 3.67 -10.62 12.84
CA ILE A 20 3.05 -11.38 11.73
C ILE A 20 3.85 -12.64 11.38
N VAL A 21 5.16 -12.66 11.61
CA VAL A 21 6.03 -13.82 11.36
C VAL A 21 5.89 -14.84 12.51
N ASN A 22 5.73 -14.35 13.75
CA ASN A 22 5.51 -15.14 14.96
C ASN A 22 4.11 -14.89 15.51
N MET A 23 3.12 -15.05 14.64
CA MET A 23 1.73 -14.72 14.93
C MET A 23 1.19 -15.53 16.11
N PRO A 24 0.53 -14.90 17.10
CA PRO A 24 -0.14 -15.61 18.16
C PRO A 24 -1.28 -16.47 17.60
N GLU A 25 -1.66 -17.49 18.35
CA GLU A 25 -2.79 -18.34 17.98
C GLU A 25 -4.08 -17.50 17.91
N ILE A 26 -4.78 -17.60 16.78
CA ILE A 26 -6.08 -16.96 16.60
C ILE A 26 -7.16 -18.03 16.70
N ASN A 27 -7.91 -18.00 17.81
CA ASN A 27 -8.99 -18.93 18.05
C ASN A 27 -10.30 -18.48 17.38
N GLY A 28 -11.23 -19.42 17.19
CA GLY A 28 -12.53 -19.16 16.60
C GLY A 28 -12.54 -19.29 15.07
N HIS A 29 -13.70 -18.97 14.50
CA HIS A 29 -13.95 -18.93 13.07
C HIS A 29 -13.49 -17.58 12.49
N ILE A 30 -13.04 -17.60 11.26
CA ILE A 30 -12.62 -16.40 10.50
C ILE A 30 -13.22 -16.50 9.12
N ASP A 31 -14.14 -15.59 8.79
CA ASP A 31 -14.78 -15.54 7.47
C ASP A 31 -13.93 -14.79 6.46
N PHE A 32 -13.39 -13.62 6.85
CA PHE A 32 -12.67 -12.73 5.94
C PHE A 32 -11.31 -12.30 6.50
N ILE A 33 -10.33 -12.18 5.62
CA ILE A 33 -8.99 -11.69 5.96
C ILE A 33 -8.60 -10.55 5.04
N ILE A 34 -8.18 -9.42 5.63
CA ILE A 34 -7.48 -8.34 4.91
C ILE A 34 -6.03 -8.32 5.41
N HIS A 35 -5.12 -8.77 4.57
CA HIS A 35 -3.70 -8.85 4.91
C HIS A 35 -2.95 -7.59 4.44
N GLY A 36 -2.77 -6.65 5.36
CA GLY A 36 -2.04 -5.40 5.13
C GLY A 36 -0.69 -5.31 5.86
N ALA A 37 -0.31 -6.33 6.62
CA ALA A 37 0.95 -6.32 7.36
C ALA A 37 2.16 -6.41 6.41
N SER A 38 2.93 -5.34 6.33
CA SER A 38 4.14 -5.24 5.52
C SER A 38 4.97 -4.04 5.98
N VAL A 39 6.27 -4.09 5.77
CA VAL A 39 7.13 -2.92 5.89
C VAL A 39 6.81 -1.97 4.74
N THR A 40 6.45 -0.71 5.04
CA THR A 40 6.07 0.32 4.05
C THR A 40 6.91 1.60 4.15
N ASP A 41 7.82 1.68 5.11
CA ASP A 41 8.77 2.79 5.25
C ASP A 41 9.90 2.64 4.22
N SER A 42 10.02 3.61 3.30
CA SER A 42 11.01 3.59 2.22
C SER A 42 12.45 3.56 2.71
N ARG A 43 12.73 4.08 3.92
CA ARG A 43 14.06 4.02 4.56
C ARG A 43 14.45 2.59 4.90
N MET A 44 13.48 1.77 5.32
CA MET A 44 13.70 0.35 5.61
C MET A 44 14.07 -0.45 4.36
N PHE A 45 13.60 -0.05 3.18
CA PHE A 45 13.95 -0.74 1.92
C PHE A 45 15.42 -0.64 1.56
N VAL A 46 16.11 0.36 2.10
CA VAL A 46 17.55 0.58 1.89
C VAL A 46 18.36 0.11 3.09
N ASN A 47 17.89 0.42 4.31
CA ASN A 47 18.65 0.15 5.54
C ASN A 47 18.49 -1.30 6.03
N ASN A 48 17.32 -1.91 5.80
CA ASN A 48 16.96 -3.25 6.25
C ASN A 48 16.28 -4.07 5.12
N PRO A 49 16.94 -4.22 3.95
CA PRO A 49 16.31 -4.85 2.78
C PRO A 49 15.95 -6.33 2.99
N VAL A 50 16.78 -7.07 3.72
CA VAL A 50 16.55 -8.48 4.04
C VAL A 50 15.29 -8.61 4.91
N GLU A 51 15.21 -7.84 5.99
CA GLU A 51 14.06 -7.81 6.89
C GLU A 51 12.77 -7.44 6.14
N THR A 52 12.85 -6.42 5.28
CA THR A 52 11.72 -5.99 4.43
C THR A 52 11.20 -7.14 3.57
N PHE A 53 12.09 -7.86 2.90
CA PHE A 53 11.72 -8.97 2.01
C PHE A 53 11.17 -10.17 2.78
N VAL A 54 11.90 -10.63 3.80
CA VAL A 54 11.57 -11.85 4.54
C VAL A 54 10.28 -11.68 5.34
N THR A 55 10.11 -10.55 6.03
CA THR A 55 8.87 -10.26 6.77
C THR A 55 7.64 -10.26 5.86
N ALA A 56 7.74 -9.68 4.66
CA ALA A 56 6.62 -9.68 3.71
C ALA A 56 6.27 -11.11 3.28
N LEU A 57 7.27 -11.91 2.90
CA LEU A 57 7.05 -13.26 2.40
C LEU A 57 6.55 -14.22 3.48
N ASP A 58 7.23 -14.28 4.63
CA ASP A 58 6.86 -15.16 5.73
C ASP A 58 5.52 -14.76 6.36
N GLY A 59 5.28 -13.46 6.53
CA GLY A 59 3.99 -12.95 7.01
C GLY A 59 2.84 -13.33 6.07
N THR A 60 3.02 -13.16 4.76
CA THR A 60 2.01 -13.56 3.78
C THR A 60 1.77 -15.06 3.80
N ARG A 61 2.82 -15.87 3.86
CA ARG A 61 2.70 -17.34 3.97
C ARG A 61 1.90 -17.75 5.22
N LYS A 62 2.18 -17.13 6.37
CA LYS A 62 1.42 -17.38 7.62
C LYS A 62 -0.06 -17.03 7.49
N MET A 63 -0.39 -15.93 6.85
CA MET A 63 -1.78 -15.53 6.63
C MET A 63 -2.51 -16.47 5.65
N LEU A 64 -1.83 -16.93 4.61
CA LEU A 64 -2.38 -17.93 3.68
C LEU A 64 -2.64 -19.29 4.36
N GLU A 65 -1.72 -19.74 5.22
CA GLU A 65 -1.94 -20.94 6.04
C GLU A 65 -3.11 -20.75 7.03
N LEU A 66 -3.23 -19.56 7.63
CA LEU A 66 -4.37 -19.24 8.49
C LEU A 66 -5.68 -19.31 7.68
N ALA A 67 -5.74 -18.66 6.51
CA ALA A 67 -6.92 -18.69 5.64
C ALA A 67 -7.32 -20.11 5.25
N ARG A 68 -6.32 -20.95 4.89
CA ARG A 68 -6.51 -22.36 4.56
C ARG A 68 -7.06 -23.16 5.74
N ASN A 69 -6.41 -23.06 6.90
CA ASN A 69 -6.76 -23.83 8.09
C ASN A 69 -8.12 -23.45 8.68
N LYS A 70 -8.47 -22.15 8.62
CA LYS A 70 -9.76 -21.61 9.07
C LYS A 70 -10.87 -21.75 8.03
N LYS A 71 -10.53 -22.15 6.79
CA LYS A 71 -11.47 -22.23 5.67
C LYS A 71 -12.21 -20.91 5.45
N CYS A 72 -11.46 -19.82 5.43
CA CYS A 72 -12.02 -18.49 5.23
C CYS A 72 -12.82 -18.39 3.93
N GLU A 73 -13.86 -17.59 3.90
CA GLU A 73 -14.68 -17.34 2.71
C GLU A 73 -13.93 -16.49 1.69
N SER A 74 -13.11 -15.53 2.16
CA SER A 74 -12.29 -14.70 1.28
C SER A 74 -11.11 -14.05 2.01
N MET A 75 -10.02 -13.85 1.25
CA MET A 75 -8.83 -13.13 1.69
C MET A 75 -8.40 -12.12 0.63
N VAL A 76 -8.00 -10.92 1.05
CA VAL A 76 -7.34 -9.93 0.20
C VAL A 76 -5.94 -9.64 0.72
N TYR A 77 -4.95 -9.74 -0.17
CA TYR A 77 -3.59 -9.29 0.05
C TYR A 77 -3.41 -7.86 -0.46
N LEU A 78 -2.94 -6.95 0.40
CA LEU A 78 -2.64 -5.57 0.00
C LEU A 78 -1.26 -5.51 -0.67
N SER A 79 -1.28 -5.50 -1.99
CA SER A 79 -0.13 -5.29 -2.84
C SER A 79 0.09 -3.80 -3.13
N SER A 80 0.91 -3.48 -4.10
CA SER A 80 1.32 -2.11 -4.42
C SER A 80 1.52 -1.92 -5.92
N MET A 81 1.32 -0.71 -6.42
CA MET A 81 1.71 -0.31 -7.77
C MET A 81 3.22 -0.49 -8.03
N GLU A 82 4.05 -0.59 -7.00
CA GLU A 82 5.49 -0.78 -7.16
C GLU A 82 5.87 -2.14 -7.79
N VAL A 83 4.94 -3.10 -7.86
CA VAL A 83 5.15 -4.34 -8.61
C VAL A 83 5.42 -4.09 -10.10
N TYR A 84 5.00 -2.94 -10.61
CA TYR A 84 5.24 -2.53 -12.00
C TYR A 84 6.62 -1.92 -12.25
N GLY A 85 7.38 -1.63 -11.19
CA GLY A 85 8.67 -0.96 -11.33
C GLY A 85 8.54 0.50 -11.75
N ALA A 86 9.47 0.97 -12.57
CA ALA A 86 9.43 2.30 -13.17
C ALA A 86 8.88 2.18 -14.60
N PRO A 87 7.64 2.63 -14.87
CA PRO A 87 7.09 2.61 -16.21
C PRO A 87 7.86 3.56 -17.12
N GLU A 88 8.05 3.14 -18.37
CA GLU A 88 8.77 3.93 -19.39
C GLU A 88 7.86 4.94 -20.10
N THR A 89 6.55 4.82 -19.95
CA THR A 89 5.53 5.66 -20.57
C THR A 89 4.49 6.11 -19.55
N ASP A 90 3.72 7.14 -19.93
CA ASP A 90 2.56 7.62 -19.15
C ASP A 90 1.26 6.84 -19.47
N GLU A 91 1.34 5.74 -20.18
CA GLU A 91 0.18 4.93 -20.53
C GLU A 91 -0.35 4.13 -19.32
N LYS A 92 -1.65 3.82 -19.35
CA LYS A 92 -2.29 3.00 -18.34
C LYS A 92 -1.72 1.57 -18.37
N ILE A 93 -1.40 1.06 -17.19
CA ILE A 93 -0.81 -0.28 -17.03
C ILE A 93 -1.91 -1.24 -16.59
N SER A 94 -2.14 -2.28 -17.40
CA SER A 94 -3.05 -3.37 -17.03
C SER A 94 -2.43 -4.33 -16.02
N GLU A 95 -3.26 -5.09 -15.32
CA GLU A 95 -2.82 -6.07 -14.32
C GLU A 95 -1.96 -7.19 -14.92
N THR A 96 -2.09 -7.45 -16.22
CA THR A 96 -1.33 -8.47 -16.95
C THR A 96 -0.08 -7.93 -17.64
N ALA A 97 0.23 -6.64 -17.49
CA ALA A 97 1.39 -6.03 -18.12
C ALA A 97 2.70 -6.66 -17.62
N ALA A 98 3.57 -7.02 -18.56
CA ALA A 98 4.94 -7.38 -18.26
C ALA A 98 5.72 -6.11 -17.88
N THR A 99 6.41 -6.14 -16.77
CA THR A 99 7.10 -4.98 -16.23
C THR A 99 8.54 -5.31 -15.85
N ASN A 100 9.41 -4.31 -15.92
CA ASN A 100 10.84 -4.46 -15.70
C ASN A 100 11.24 -3.95 -14.31
N LEU A 101 11.86 -4.82 -13.52
CA LEU A 101 12.51 -4.48 -12.26
C LEU A 101 13.97 -4.93 -12.29
N ASN A 102 14.87 -4.08 -11.84
CA ASN A 102 16.26 -4.48 -11.61
C ASN A 102 16.35 -5.27 -10.32
N THR A 103 16.34 -6.59 -10.40
CA THR A 103 16.39 -7.50 -9.24
C THR A 103 17.68 -7.39 -8.42
N MET A 104 18.76 -6.84 -9.01
CA MET A 104 20.04 -6.65 -8.33
C MET A 104 20.16 -5.28 -7.63
N ALA A 105 19.15 -4.42 -7.71
CA ALA A 105 19.11 -3.18 -6.96
C ALA A 105 18.58 -3.45 -5.53
N VAL A 106 19.28 -2.99 -4.50
CA VAL A 106 18.90 -3.18 -3.08
C VAL A 106 17.46 -2.71 -2.82
N ARG A 107 17.09 -1.54 -3.38
CA ARG A 107 15.74 -0.95 -3.26
C ARG A 107 14.63 -1.85 -3.81
N SER A 108 14.95 -2.78 -4.72
CA SER A 108 13.98 -3.71 -5.30
C SER A 108 13.47 -4.76 -4.31
N CYS A 109 14.04 -4.85 -3.10
CA CYS A 109 13.56 -5.78 -2.07
C CYS A 109 12.05 -5.63 -1.79
N TYR A 110 11.52 -4.40 -1.80
CA TYR A 110 10.09 -4.16 -1.57
C TYR A 110 9.21 -4.56 -2.77
N PRO A 111 9.40 -4.03 -3.99
CA PRO A 111 8.57 -4.45 -5.12
C PRO A 111 8.70 -5.94 -5.44
N GLU A 112 9.90 -6.53 -5.31
CA GLU A 112 10.07 -7.96 -5.53
C GLU A 112 9.41 -8.80 -4.43
N SER A 113 9.44 -8.38 -3.16
CA SER A 113 8.67 -9.05 -2.11
C SER A 113 7.17 -9.00 -2.38
N LYS A 114 6.64 -7.86 -2.89
CA LYS A 114 5.23 -7.75 -3.28
C LYS A 114 4.88 -8.70 -4.41
N ARG A 115 5.72 -8.79 -5.45
CA ARG A 115 5.55 -9.75 -6.58
C ARG A 115 5.61 -11.20 -6.10
N ALA A 116 6.57 -11.53 -5.24
CA ALA A 116 6.68 -12.87 -4.66
C ALA A 116 5.44 -13.25 -3.83
N CYS A 117 4.91 -12.31 -3.04
CA CYS A 117 3.68 -12.51 -2.26
C CYS A 117 2.45 -12.67 -3.16
N GLU A 118 2.31 -11.90 -4.25
CA GLU A 118 1.22 -12.09 -5.23
C GLU A 118 1.29 -13.48 -5.87
N ASN A 119 2.49 -13.90 -6.28
CA ASN A 119 2.68 -15.24 -6.83
C ASN A 119 2.36 -16.33 -5.81
N LEU A 120 2.74 -16.14 -4.54
CA LEU A 120 2.39 -17.05 -3.47
C LEU A 120 0.87 -17.14 -3.26
N CYS A 121 0.15 -16.00 -3.31
CA CYS A 121 -1.32 -15.98 -3.26
C CYS A 121 -1.92 -16.78 -4.43
N CYS A 122 -1.45 -16.57 -5.65
CA CYS A 122 -1.88 -17.31 -6.83
C CYS A 122 -1.63 -18.82 -6.67
N ALA A 123 -0.45 -19.21 -6.18
CA ALA A 123 -0.10 -20.61 -5.94
C ALA A 123 -1.03 -21.27 -4.89
N TYR A 124 -1.31 -20.57 -3.76
CA TYR A 124 -2.24 -21.09 -2.75
C TYR A 124 -3.68 -21.18 -3.25
N ALA A 125 -4.11 -20.24 -4.08
CA ALA A 125 -5.43 -20.32 -4.73
C ALA A 125 -5.52 -21.55 -5.64
N SER A 126 -4.48 -21.82 -6.43
CA SER A 126 -4.43 -22.96 -7.36
C SER A 126 -4.28 -24.31 -6.67
N GLU A 127 -3.33 -24.43 -5.73
CA GLU A 127 -2.96 -25.73 -5.14
C GLU A 127 -3.92 -26.14 -4.02
N TYR A 128 -4.33 -25.17 -3.20
CA TYR A 128 -5.12 -25.44 -1.98
C TYR A 128 -6.54 -24.87 -2.00
N ASN A 129 -6.94 -24.23 -3.12
CA ASN A 129 -8.24 -23.55 -3.24
C ASN A 129 -8.45 -22.47 -2.17
N VAL A 130 -7.39 -21.80 -1.71
CA VAL A 130 -7.51 -20.66 -0.79
C VAL A 130 -8.14 -19.49 -1.55
N PRO A 131 -9.27 -18.91 -1.07
CA PRO A 131 -10.00 -17.86 -1.79
C PRO A 131 -9.32 -16.49 -1.65
N VAL A 132 -8.10 -16.34 -2.16
CA VAL A 132 -7.29 -15.14 -2.02
C VAL A 132 -7.19 -14.34 -3.32
N LYS A 133 -7.18 -13.00 -3.20
CA LYS A 133 -7.00 -12.01 -4.26
C LYS A 133 -5.96 -10.99 -3.82
N ALA A 134 -5.36 -10.27 -4.78
CA ALA A 134 -4.45 -9.18 -4.50
C ALA A 134 -5.05 -7.83 -4.94
N VAL A 135 -4.81 -6.76 -4.18
CA VAL A 135 -5.14 -5.38 -4.56
C VAL A 135 -3.86 -4.57 -4.64
N ARG A 136 -3.54 -4.08 -5.83
CA ARG A 136 -2.38 -3.20 -6.10
C ARG A 136 -2.79 -1.76 -5.86
N LEU A 137 -2.52 -1.27 -4.66
CA LEU A 137 -2.83 0.11 -4.27
C LEU A 137 -1.82 1.08 -4.89
N THR A 138 -2.31 2.19 -5.42
CA THR A 138 -1.48 3.35 -5.77
C THR A 138 -1.10 4.14 -4.51
N GLN A 139 -0.52 5.35 -4.65
CA GLN A 139 -0.14 6.17 -3.49
C GLN A 139 -1.38 6.55 -2.67
N THR A 140 -1.62 5.80 -1.60
CA THR A 140 -2.79 6.01 -0.74
C THR A 140 -2.52 7.11 0.29
N PHE A 141 -3.42 8.06 0.38
CA PHE A 141 -3.34 9.19 1.29
C PHE A 141 -4.70 9.50 1.92
N GLY A 142 -4.70 10.33 2.95
CA GLY A 142 -5.94 10.77 3.63
C GLY A 142 -5.78 10.88 5.12
N SER A 143 -6.90 10.91 5.84
CA SER A 143 -6.92 10.97 7.30
C SER A 143 -6.22 9.75 7.92
N GLY A 144 -5.47 9.97 9.00
CA GLY A 144 -4.69 8.93 9.68
C GLY A 144 -3.22 8.87 9.29
N VAL A 145 -2.78 9.66 8.30
CA VAL A 145 -1.36 9.87 8.01
C VAL A 145 -0.71 10.56 9.23
N LYS A 146 0.47 10.08 9.63
CA LYS A 146 1.21 10.69 10.74
C LYS A 146 1.68 12.08 10.36
N TYR A 147 1.76 12.97 11.35
CA TYR A 147 2.24 14.32 11.12
C TYR A 147 3.69 14.36 10.61
N ASP A 148 4.53 13.45 11.07
CA ASP A 148 5.94 13.29 10.71
C ASP A 148 6.19 12.33 9.53
N ASP A 149 5.13 11.99 8.78
CA ASP A 149 5.26 11.16 7.57
C ASP A 149 6.11 11.90 6.53
N ASP A 150 7.13 11.24 5.99
CA ASP A 150 8.11 11.81 5.06
C ASP A 150 7.73 11.68 3.58
N ARG A 151 6.56 11.12 3.28
CA ARG A 151 6.07 11.05 1.91
C ARG A 151 5.68 12.45 1.40
N VAL A 152 5.92 12.66 0.13
CA VAL A 152 5.78 13.97 -0.54
C VAL A 152 4.42 14.63 -0.28
N PHE A 153 3.32 13.90 -0.40
CA PHE A 153 1.99 14.46 -0.16
C PHE A 153 1.79 14.92 1.30
N ALA A 154 2.41 14.23 2.27
CA ALA A 154 2.33 14.61 3.68
C ALA A 154 3.20 15.84 3.97
N GLU A 155 4.37 15.94 3.37
CA GLU A 155 5.22 17.12 3.43
C GLU A 155 4.51 18.37 2.87
N PHE A 156 3.90 18.25 1.70
CA PHE A 156 3.17 19.38 1.11
C PHE A 156 1.96 19.79 1.94
N ALA A 157 1.22 18.82 2.50
CA ALA A 157 0.12 19.12 3.42
C ALA A 157 0.61 19.86 4.68
N ARG A 158 1.76 19.46 5.25
CA ARG A 158 2.38 20.20 6.36
C ARG A 158 2.77 21.62 5.97
N CYS A 159 3.40 21.81 4.80
CA CYS A 159 3.74 23.12 4.31
C CYS A 159 2.52 24.03 4.24
N ALA A 160 1.40 23.54 3.70
CA ALA A 160 0.16 24.30 3.63
C ALA A 160 -0.40 24.64 5.01
N VAL A 161 -0.43 23.69 5.95
CA VAL A 161 -0.94 23.92 7.32
C VAL A 161 -0.07 24.89 8.12
N GLU A 162 1.25 24.81 7.94
CA GLU A 162 2.22 25.63 8.66
C GLU A 162 2.49 26.99 7.99
N GLY A 163 1.96 27.23 6.79
CA GLY A 163 2.21 28.46 6.02
C GLY A 163 3.66 28.56 5.53
N ARG A 164 4.31 27.45 5.25
CA ARG A 164 5.68 27.36 4.72
C ARG A 164 5.69 27.10 3.23
N ASP A 165 6.64 27.69 2.52
CA ASP A 165 6.86 27.36 1.11
C ASP A 165 7.19 25.89 0.89
N ILE A 166 6.73 25.35 -0.24
CA ILE A 166 7.08 24.01 -0.69
C ILE A 166 8.41 24.06 -1.43
N ILE A 167 9.40 23.31 -0.95
CA ILE A 167 10.73 23.24 -1.57
C ILE A 167 10.89 21.95 -2.33
N LEU A 168 11.04 22.03 -3.64
CA LEU A 168 11.35 20.90 -4.51
C LEU A 168 12.88 20.81 -4.73
N HIS A 169 13.48 19.67 -4.34
CA HIS A 169 14.90 19.40 -4.55
C HIS A 169 15.22 18.82 -5.94
N THR A 170 14.22 18.68 -6.78
CA THR A 170 14.30 18.23 -8.16
C THR A 170 13.26 18.99 -8.98
N LYS A 171 13.26 18.82 -10.30
CA LYS A 171 12.21 19.40 -11.17
C LYS A 171 10.79 18.88 -10.90
N GLY A 172 10.63 17.86 -10.07
CA GLY A 172 9.33 17.29 -9.73
C GLY A 172 8.61 16.59 -10.87
N GLU A 173 9.32 16.12 -11.90
CA GLU A 173 8.75 15.52 -13.11
C GLU A 173 8.18 14.13 -12.89
N THR A 174 8.56 13.46 -11.78
CA THR A 174 8.04 12.13 -11.46
C THR A 174 6.54 12.18 -11.27
N LYS A 175 5.81 11.39 -12.06
CA LYS A 175 4.36 11.29 -11.98
C LYS A 175 3.93 10.07 -11.16
N ARG A 176 2.82 10.21 -10.45
CA ARG A 176 2.20 9.15 -9.65
C ARG A 176 0.69 9.31 -9.67
N ASN A 177 0.03 8.22 -9.40
CA ASN A 177 -1.40 8.18 -9.19
C ASN A 177 -1.68 8.16 -7.68
N TYR A 178 -2.62 8.97 -7.23
CA TYR A 178 -2.98 9.12 -5.82
C TYR A 178 -4.39 8.59 -5.58
N LEU A 179 -4.56 7.83 -4.48
CA LEU A 179 -5.83 7.22 -4.12
C LEU A 179 -6.24 7.66 -2.72
N TYR A 180 -7.40 8.28 -2.59
CA TYR A 180 -7.89 8.68 -1.28
C TYR A 180 -8.27 7.45 -0.45
N VAL A 181 -8.02 7.50 0.86
CA VAL A 181 -8.16 6.35 1.75
C VAL A 181 -9.56 5.72 1.73
N SER A 182 -10.64 6.51 1.59
CA SER A 182 -11.99 5.95 1.50
C SER A 182 -12.21 5.13 0.23
N ASP A 183 -11.61 5.55 -0.89
CA ASP A 183 -11.71 4.82 -2.16
C ASP A 183 -10.84 3.56 -2.14
N ALA A 184 -9.66 3.64 -1.48
CA ALA A 184 -8.83 2.47 -1.22
C ALA A 184 -9.60 1.41 -0.40
N VAL A 185 -10.29 1.81 0.68
CA VAL A 185 -11.10 0.92 1.51
C VAL A 185 -12.25 0.31 0.70
N ARG A 186 -12.96 1.13 -0.10
CA ARG A 186 -14.03 0.64 -0.98
C ARG A 186 -13.52 -0.39 -1.98
N ALA A 187 -12.39 -0.11 -2.64
CA ALA A 187 -11.76 -1.05 -3.58
C ALA A 187 -11.38 -2.36 -2.88
N ILE A 188 -10.74 -2.30 -1.71
CA ILE A 188 -10.37 -3.49 -0.93
C ILE A 188 -11.60 -4.33 -0.59
N LEU A 189 -12.67 -3.71 -0.06
CA LEU A 189 -13.90 -4.42 0.29
C LEU A 189 -14.62 -4.97 -0.94
N THR A 190 -14.64 -4.25 -2.05
CA THR A 190 -15.22 -4.73 -3.31
C THR A 190 -14.50 -5.97 -3.82
N VAL A 191 -13.15 -5.95 -3.82
CA VAL A 191 -12.34 -7.11 -4.25
C VAL A 191 -12.45 -8.26 -3.26
N LEU A 192 -12.52 -7.99 -1.94
CA LEU A 192 -12.73 -9.02 -0.92
C LEU A 192 -14.02 -9.80 -1.19
N LEU A 193 -15.11 -9.11 -1.50
CA LEU A 193 -16.44 -9.71 -1.62
C LEU A 193 -16.74 -10.26 -3.03
N ASN A 194 -16.18 -9.65 -4.08
CA ASN A 194 -16.58 -9.95 -5.47
C ASN A 194 -15.41 -10.33 -6.39
N GLY A 195 -14.17 -10.25 -5.93
CA GLY A 195 -13.00 -10.54 -6.76
C GLY A 195 -12.82 -12.04 -7.05
N GLU A 196 -12.24 -12.35 -8.19
CA GLU A 196 -11.89 -13.72 -8.58
C GLU A 196 -10.63 -14.19 -7.85
N ASN A 197 -10.66 -15.43 -7.37
CA ASN A 197 -9.53 -16.02 -6.64
C ASN A 197 -8.30 -16.17 -7.54
N GLY A 198 -7.12 -15.92 -6.97
CA GLY A 198 -5.85 -16.00 -7.70
C GLY A 198 -5.59 -14.81 -8.62
N THR A 199 -6.42 -13.74 -8.57
CA THR A 199 -6.34 -12.58 -9.46
C THR A 199 -5.85 -11.34 -8.71
N ALA A 200 -5.15 -10.46 -9.41
CA ALA A 200 -4.74 -9.14 -8.93
C ALA A 200 -5.60 -8.04 -9.58
N TYR A 201 -5.87 -6.97 -8.82
CA TYR A 201 -6.67 -5.83 -9.23
C TYR A 201 -5.94 -4.52 -8.96
N ASN A 202 -5.90 -3.62 -9.93
CA ASN A 202 -5.42 -2.26 -9.72
C ASN A 202 -6.48 -1.43 -8.97
N ALA A 203 -6.05 -0.73 -7.92
CA ALA A 203 -6.87 0.25 -7.22
C ALA A 203 -6.23 1.64 -7.40
N ALA A 204 -6.76 2.40 -8.33
CA ALA A 204 -6.26 3.70 -8.75
C ALA A 204 -7.43 4.65 -9.03
N ASN A 205 -7.19 5.95 -8.89
CA ASN A 205 -8.07 6.98 -9.44
C ASN A 205 -7.33 7.65 -10.61
N GLU A 206 -7.82 7.43 -11.83
CA GLU A 206 -7.17 7.93 -13.05
C GLU A 206 -7.09 9.45 -13.12
N GLU A 207 -8.02 10.15 -12.50
CA GLU A 207 -8.09 11.62 -12.49
C GLU A 207 -7.01 12.28 -11.60
N THR A 208 -6.35 11.48 -10.75
CA THR A 208 -5.33 11.98 -9.81
C THR A 208 -3.89 11.74 -10.29
N TYR A 209 -3.71 11.35 -11.56
CA TYR A 209 -2.38 11.16 -12.12
C TYR A 209 -1.71 12.50 -12.38
N CYS A 210 -0.71 12.83 -11.58
CA CYS A 210 0.00 14.10 -11.68
C CYS A 210 1.48 13.96 -11.31
N SER A 211 2.28 14.93 -11.74
CA SER A 211 3.66 15.07 -11.32
C SER A 211 3.76 15.63 -9.90
N ILE A 212 4.91 15.45 -9.27
CA ILE A 212 5.23 16.05 -7.97
C ILE A 212 5.11 17.59 -8.06
N TYR A 213 5.55 18.17 -9.18
CA TYR A 213 5.46 19.61 -9.45
C TYR A 213 4.00 20.09 -9.49
N GLU A 214 3.16 19.40 -10.28
CA GLU A 214 1.72 19.73 -10.38
C GLU A 214 1.03 19.59 -9.02
N MET A 215 1.33 18.53 -8.26
CA MET A 215 0.77 18.36 -6.92
C MET A 215 1.20 19.47 -5.96
N ALA A 216 2.47 19.93 -6.02
CA ALA A 216 2.94 21.03 -5.18
C ALA A 216 2.12 22.30 -5.43
N HIS A 217 1.88 22.64 -6.70
CA HIS A 217 1.05 23.80 -7.06
C HIS A 217 -0.42 23.61 -6.66
N LEU A 218 -1.00 22.42 -6.90
CA LEU A 218 -2.36 22.13 -6.45
C LEU A 218 -2.54 22.32 -4.94
N VAL A 219 -1.56 21.91 -4.14
CA VAL A 219 -1.60 22.11 -2.68
C VAL A 219 -1.42 23.56 -2.30
N ALA A 220 -0.48 24.28 -2.90
CA ALA A 220 -0.25 25.70 -2.63
C ALA A 220 -1.49 26.55 -2.94
N ASP A 221 -2.10 26.30 -4.10
CA ASP A 221 -3.25 27.09 -4.59
C ASP A 221 -4.53 26.78 -3.82
N ASN A 222 -4.81 25.49 -3.55
CA ASN A 222 -6.11 25.06 -3.02
C ASN A 222 -6.13 24.81 -1.50
N CYS A 223 -4.98 24.45 -0.90
CA CYS A 223 -4.91 24.15 0.53
C CYS A 223 -4.32 25.29 1.36
N ALA A 224 -3.54 26.19 0.74
CA ALA A 224 -2.96 27.35 1.38
C ALA A 224 -3.50 28.68 0.83
N ASP A 225 -4.57 28.68 0.03
CA ASP A 225 -5.17 29.85 -0.63
C ASP A 225 -4.13 30.71 -1.38
N GLY A 226 -3.14 30.09 -1.99
CA GLY A 226 -2.04 30.77 -2.68
C GLY A 226 -1.12 31.60 -1.78
N LYS A 227 -1.10 31.35 -0.47
CA LYS A 227 -0.27 32.11 0.50
C LYS A 227 1.15 31.57 0.65
N ILE A 228 1.46 30.43 0.04
CA ILE A 228 2.79 29.81 0.03
C ILE A 228 3.28 29.64 -1.41
N ASP A 229 4.58 29.72 -1.61
CA ASP A 229 5.22 29.54 -2.91
C ASP A 229 5.74 28.12 -3.09
N VAL A 230 5.86 27.70 -4.36
CA VAL A 230 6.58 26.48 -4.76
C VAL A 230 7.94 26.89 -5.32
N LYS A 231 9.03 26.43 -4.70
CA LYS A 231 10.40 26.80 -5.06
C LYS A 231 11.20 25.56 -5.44
N CYS A 232 11.91 25.59 -6.56
CA CYS A 232 12.88 24.56 -6.98
C CYS A 232 14.29 25.02 -6.64
N ILE A 233 15.08 24.17 -5.97
CA ILE A 233 16.47 24.45 -5.58
C ILE A 233 17.41 23.37 -6.10
#